data_31af9a2a9e7b0e94ab8dba4b824e8e57
#
_entry.id   31af9a2a9e7b0e94ab8dba4b824e8e57
#
_cell.length_a   1.000
_cell.length_b   1.000
_cell.length_c   1.000
_cell.angle_alpha   90.00
_cell.angle_beta   90.00
_cell.angle_gamma   90.00
#
_symmetry.space_group_name_H-M   'P 1'
#
loop_
_entity.id
_entity.type
_entity.pdbx_description
1 polymer ?
#
loop_
_entity_poly.entity_id
_entity_poly.type
_entity_poly.pdbx_seq_one_letter_code
_entity_poly.pdbx_strand_id
1 'polypeptide(L)'
;MDGQLESVMKPKMMIKIGLDLVMTILLLVLMARQLTGDSADEWLGAGMFLLWIFHRILNSGWHRRLGKGAYLPFRRLQTVVNLFLFLSMAGTVVSAVFLSREVFAFLPISGGIALARSMHVFCGFWGFVLMSLHLGLHWNMILGMMRNVAGPVKSKVLRTVLKASGALIAAYGLYAFIKNQIPSYLFLTSSFVFFDFERPLPLFFTEYLAIMGLLVFLAHYGGNMVQRLKKKTRGGS
;
A
#
# COMPACT_ATOMS: atom_id res chain seq x y z
N MET A 1 -27.16 6.38 -14.89
CA MET A 1 -25.91 6.82 -14.25
C MET A 1 -24.68 6.14 -14.83
N ASP A 2 -24.78 4.92 -15.32
CA ASP A 2 -23.62 4.17 -15.86
C ASP A 2 -23.02 4.76 -17.14
N GLY A 3 -23.86 5.24 -18.07
CA GLY A 3 -23.37 5.81 -19.34
C GLY A 3 -22.60 7.14 -19.23
N GLN A 4 -22.74 7.86 -18.11
CA GLN A 4 -21.95 9.10 -17.87
C GLN A 4 -20.56 8.79 -17.27
N LEU A 5 -20.41 7.71 -16.54
CA LEU A 5 -19.10 7.27 -16.00
C LEU A 5 -18.19 6.76 -17.12
N GLU A 6 -18.74 6.06 -18.10
CA GLU A 6 -17.97 5.57 -19.25
C GLU A 6 -17.41 6.69 -20.15
N SER A 7 -18.14 7.82 -20.29
CA SER A 7 -17.68 8.96 -21.09
C SER A 7 -16.54 9.77 -20.45
N VAL A 8 -16.35 9.67 -19.11
CA VAL A 8 -15.40 10.47 -18.34
C VAL A 8 -14.08 9.73 -18.11
N MET A 9 -14.06 8.41 -18.09
CA MET A 9 -12.86 7.62 -17.81
C MET A 9 -12.54 6.64 -18.94
N LYS A 10 -11.31 6.72 -19.45
CA LYS A 10 -10.83 5.74 -20.46
C LYS A 10 -10.82 4.34 -19.87
N PRO A 11 -11.24 3.28 -20.61
CA PRO A 11 -11.34 1.90 -20.10
C PRO A 11 -10.07 1.40 -19.40
N LYS A 12 -8.90 1.73 -19.96
CA LYS A 12 -7.60 1.38 -19.35
C LYS A 12 -7.39 1.98 -17.96
N MET A 13 -7.98 3.14 -17.68
CA MET A 13 -7.87 3.79 -16.36
C MET A 13 -8.76 3.09 -15.35
N MET A 14 -9.97 2.68 -15.73
CA MET A 14 -10.87 1.91 -14.87
C MET A 14 -10.27 0.58 -14.46
N ILE A 15 -9.64 -0.15 -15.42
CA ILE A 15 -8.94 -1.41 -15.14
C ILE A 15 -7.82 -1.20 -14.11
N LYS A 16 -7.02 -0.14 -14.25
CA LYS A 16 -5.94 0.17 -13.29
C LYS A 16 -6.49 0.44 -11.89
N ILE A 17 -7.52 1.26 -11.79
CA ILE A 17 -8.14 1.60 -10.50
C ILE A 17 -8.74 0.35 -9.85
N GLY A 18 -9.45 -0.47 -10.61
CA GLY A 18 -10.02 -1.72 -10.12
C GLY A 18 -8.94 -2.68 -9.62
N LEU A 19 -7.86 -2.83 -10.40
CA LEU A 19 -6.71 -3.65 -10.01
C LEU A 19 -6.05 -3.16 -8.72
N ASP A 20 -5.80 -1.84 -8.62
CA ASP A 20 -5.18 -1.22 -7.45
C ASP A 20 -6.07 -1.37 -6.20
N LEU A 21 -7.39 -1.25 -6.36
CA LEU A 21 -8.36 -1.46 -5.28
C LEU A 21 -8.36 -2.92 -4.81
N VAL A 22 -8.43 -3.88 -5.74
CA VAL A 22 -8.40 -5.32 -5.42
C VAL A 22 -7.10 -5.68 -4.70
N MET A 23 -5.94 -5.19 -5.18
CA MET A 23 -4.64 -5.40 -4.52
C MET A 23 -4.61 -4.80 -3.11
N THR A 24 -5.22 -3.64 -2.90
CA THR A 24 -5.29 -2.99 -1.59
C THR A 24 -6.14 -3.81 -0.59
N ILE A 25 -7.30 -4.29 -1.03
CA ILE A 25 -8.17 -5.16 -0.23
C ILE A 25 -7.45 -6.47 0.09
N LEU A 26 -6.85 -7.09 -0.92
CA LEU A 26 -6.14 -8.36 -0.76
C LEU A 26 -4.95 -8.24 0.18
N LEU A 27 -4.22 -7.12 0.13
CA LEU A 27 -3.14 -6.84 1.08
C LEU A 27 -3.65 -6.81 2.53
N LEU A 28 -4.78 -6.17 2.80
CA LEU A 28 -5.38 -6.14 4.14
C LEU A 28 -5.82 -7.54 4.59
N VAL A 29 -6.35 -8.36 3.69
CA VAL A 29 -6.72 -9.75 3.98
C VAL A 29 -5.49 -10.59 4.29
N LEU A 30 -4.40 -10.46 3.53
CA LEU A 30 -3.13 -11.14 3.76
C LEU A 30 -2.45 -10.73 5.08
N MET A 31 -2.66 -9.48 5.55
CA MET A 31 -2.21 -9.09 6.90
C MET A 31 -2.97 -9.84 8.02
N ALA A 32 -4.12 -10.41 7.70
CA ALA A 32 -4.97 -11.19 8.61
C ALA A 32 -4.78 -12.70 8.46
N ARG A 33 -3.60 -13.19 8.05
CA ARG A 33 -3.27 -14.60 7.78
C ARG A 33 -3.83 -15.58 8.83
N GLN A 34 -3.72 -15.22 10.10
CA GLN A 34 -4.17 -16.11 11.18
C GLN A 34 -5.70 -16.32 11.22
N LEU A 35 -6.44 -15.49 10.49
CA LEU A 35 -7.90 -15.58 10.33
C LEU A 35 -8.29 -16.33 9.06
N THR A 36 -7.47 -16.25 8.00
CA THR A 36 -7.74 -16.91 6.72
C THR A 36 -7.26 -18.37 6.72
N GLY A 37 -6.28 -18.69 7.56
CA GLY A 37 -5.62 -19.99 7.60
C GLY A 37 -4.51 -20.13 6.56
N ASP A 38 -3.62 -21.10 6.77
CA ASP A 38 -2.39 -21.24 5.98
C ASP A 38 -2.67 -21.51 4.48
N SER A 39 -3.63 -22.39 4.17
CA SER A 39 -3.99 -22.76 2.80
C SER A 39 -4.53 -21.54 2.02
N ALA A 40 -5.51 -20.85 2.57
CA ALA A 40 -6.09 -19.68 1.93
C ALA A 40 -5.05 -18.54 1.75
N ASP A 41 -4.18 -18.34 2.75
CA ASP A 41 -3.10 -17.36 2.69
C ASP A 41 -2.14 -17.61 1.51
N GLU A 42 -1.75 -18.89 1.27
CA GLU A 42 -0.90 -19.24 0.13
C GLU A 42 -1.55 -18.92 -1.22
N TRP A 43 -2.83 -19.30 -1.43
CA TRP A 43 -3.54 -19.05 -2.67
C TRP A 43 -3.83 -17.57 -2.88
N LEU A 44 -4.19 -16.83 -1.83
CA LEU A 44 -4.38 -15.39 -1.88
C LEU A 44 -3.06 -14.67 -2.16
N GLY A 45 -1.96 -15.14 -1.56
CA GLY A 45 -0.61 -14.63 -1.84
C GLY A 45 -0.17 -14.87 -3.29
N ALA A 46 -0.44 -16.04 -3.84
CA ALA A 46 -0.20 -16.34 -5.27
C ALA A 46 -1.05 -15.43 -6.17
N GLY A 47 -2.32 -15.22 -5.83
CA GLY A 47 -3.20 -14.27 -6.51
C GLY A 47 -2.66 -12.84 -6.46
N MET A 48 -2.19 -12.39 -5.29
CA MET A 48 -1.56 -11.07 -5.11
C MET A 48 -0.32 -10.92 -6.01
N PHE A 49 0.51 -11.95 -6.11
CA PHE A 49 1.69 -11.95 -6.97
C PHE A 49 1.32 -11.79 -8.45
N LEU A 50 0.31 -12.52 -8.94
CA LEU A 50 -0.19 -12.36 -10.30
C LEU A 50 -0.73 -10.95 -10.56
N LEU A 51 -1.55 -10.42 -9.65
CA LEU A 51 -2.09 -9.06 -9.76
C LEU A 51 -0.96 -8.01 -9.76
N TRP A 52 0.09 -8.22 -8.95
CA TRP A 52 1.26 -7.35 -8.93
C TRP A 52 2.01 -7.36 -10.27
N ILE A 53 2.17 -8.52 -10.93
CA ILE A 53 2.75 -8.61 -12.27
C ILE A 53 1.89 -7.81 -13.27
N PHE A 54 0.57 -7.99 -13.26
CA PHE A 54 -0.34 -7.23 -14.12
C PHE A 54 -0.27 -5.72 -13.85
N HIS A 55 -0.24 -5.32 -12.58
CA HIS A 55 -0.04 -3.93 -12.20
C HIS A 55 1.26 -3.36 -12.80
N ARG A 56 2.36 -4.11 -12.73
CA ARG A 56 3.67 -3.70 -13.29
C ARG A 56 3.61 -3.56 -14.81
N ILE A 57 2.97 -4.48 -15.51
CA ILE A 57 2.81 -4.45 -16.97
C ILE A 57 1.97 -3.22 -17.38
N LEU A 58 0.82 -3.01 -16.76
CA LEU A 58 -0.05 -1.87 -17.03
C LEU A 58 0.61 -0.52 -16.75
N ASN A 59 1.56 -0.47 -15.82
CA ASN A 59 2.29 0.73 -15.45
C ASN A 59 3.72 0.80 -16.02
N SER A 60 4.07 -0.04 -17.01
CA SER A 60 5.40 -0.11 -17.66
C SER A 60 5.88 1.22 -18.21
N GLY A 61 4.99 2.12 -18.61
CA GLY A 61 5.33 3.47 -19.03
C GLY A 61 6.06 4.31 -17.97
N TRP A 62 5.87 4.02 -16.67
CA TRP A 62 6.64 4.65 -15.60
C TRP A 62 8.10 4.19 -15.62
N HIS A 63 8.36 2.88 -15.82
CA HIS A 63 9.71 2.31 -15.88
C HIS A 63 10.52 2.90 -17.03
N ARG A 64 9.90 3.05 -18.21
CA ARG A 64 10.56 3.64 -19.40
C ARG A 64 10.97 5.09 -19.18
N ARG A 65 10.37 5.79 -18.22
CA ARG A 65 10.65 7.19 -17.89
C ARG A 65 11.62 7.34 -16.72
N LEU A 66 12.04 6.27 -16.04
CA LEU A 66 12.94 6.33 -14.89
C LEU A 66 14.27 7.01 -15.23
N GLY A 67 14.86 6.72 -16.40
CA GLY A 67 16.13 7.33 -16.85
C GLY A 67 15.98 8.68 -17.55
N LYS A 68 14.76 9.26 -17.67
CA LYS A 68 14.52 10.46 -18.50
C LYS A 68 13.99 11.63 -17.70
N GLY A 69 14.46 12.85 -18.05
CA GLY A 69 13.99 14.12 -17.49
C GLY A 69 14.55 14.47 -16.11
N ALA A 70 14.19 15.66 -15.60
CA ALA A 70 14.70 16.18 -14.34
C ALA A 70 14.13 15.40 -13.12
N TYR A 71 15.02 14.95 -12.26
CA TYR A 71 14.66 14.31 -10.99
C TYR A 71 14.35 15.35 -9.92
N LEU A 72 13.11 15.78 -9.89
CA LEU A 72 12.57 16.65 -8.85
C LEU A 72 12.52 15.90 -7.51
N PRO A 73 12.64 16.58 -6.34
CA PRO A 73 12.65 15.93 -5.03
C PRO A 73 11.43 15.01 -4.80
N PHE A 74 10.24 15.42 -5.19
CA PHE A 74 9.04 14.59 -5.11
C PHE A 74 9.14 13.33 -5.98
N ARG A 75 9.68 13.43 -7.19
CA ARG A 75 9.90 12.28 -8.07
C ARG A 75 10.95 11.32 -7.49
N ARG A 76 12.00 11.86 -6.84
CA ARG A 76 12.98 11.03 -6.13
C ARG A 76 12.32 10.24 -5.02
N LEU A 77 11.49 10.90 -4.20
CA LEU A 77 10.73 10.24 -3.13
C LEU A 77 9.85 9.10 -3.68
N GLN A 78 9.09 9.37 -4.75
CA GLN A 78 8.28 8.32 -5.40
C GLN A 78 9.13 7.16 -5.91
N THR A 79 10.28 7.45 -6.51
CA THR A 79 11.18 6.41 -7.05
C THR A 79 11.76 5.55 -5.94
N VAL A 80 12.19 6.16 -4.83
CA VAL A 80 12.73 5.44 -3.66
C VAL A 80 11.66 4.54 -3.03
N VAL A 81 10.46 5.08 -2.77
CA VAL A 81 9.35 4.28 -2.22
C VAL A 81 9.00 3.11 -3.15
N ASN A 82 8.92 3.35 -4.46
CA ASN A 82 8.59 2.30 -5.43
C ASN A 82 9.68 1.21 -5.54
N LEU A 83 10.97 1.60 -5.39
CA LEU A 83 12.08 0.64 -5.37
C LEU A 83 12.01 -0.26 -4.13
N PHE A 84 11.86 0.33 -2.95
CA PHE A 84 11.75 -0.46 -1.72
C PHE A 84 10.48 -1.31 -1.68
N LEU A 85 9.36 -0.82 -2.19
CA LEU A 85 8.13 -1.60 -2.34
C LEU A 85 8.35 -2.79 -3.28
N PHE A 86 9.05 -2.60 -4.40
CA PHE A 86 9.41 -3.69 -5.30
C PHE A 86 10.28 -4.74 -4.61
N LEU A 87 11.31 -4.31 -3.86
CA LEU A 87 12.20 -5.21 -3.12
C LEU A 87 11.44 -5.98 -2.02
N SER A 88 10.53 -5.31 -1.30
CA SER A 88 9.67 -5.96 -0.30
C SER A 88 8.77 -7.01 -0.94
N MET A 89 8.10 -6.70 -2.06
CA MET A 89 7.29 -7.69 -2.79
C MET A 89 8.12 -8.87 -3.27
N ALA A 90 9.29 -8.62 -3.87
CA ALA A 90 10.19 -9.69 -4.32
C ALA A 90 10.64 -10.57 -3.14
N GLY A 91 11.00 -9.96 -2.02
CA GLY A 91 11.38 -10.68 -0.80
C GLY A 91 10.23 -11.51 -0.21
N THR A 92 9.00 -10.97 -0.21
CA THR A 92 7.81 -11.70 0.22
C THR A 92 7.56 -12.92 -0.68
N VAL A 93 7.66 -12.75 -2.00
CA VAL A 93 7.46 -13.87 -2.96
C VAL A 93 8.53 -14.93 -2.80
N VAL A 94 9.81 -14.55 -2.74
CA VAL A 94 10.90 -15.51 -2.54
C VAL A 94 10.71 -16.29 -1.25
N SER A 95 10.43 -15.62 -0.14
CA SER A 95 10.21 -16.28 1.14
C SER A 95 8.95 -17.15 1.14
N ALA A 96 7.89 -16.74 0.44
CA ALA A 96 6.66 -17.53 0.29
C ALA A 96 6.92 -18.87 -0.42
N VAL A 97 7.78 -18.90 -1.45
CA VAL A 97 8.17 -20.13 -2.14
C VAL A 97 8.80 -21.14 -1.17
N PHE A 98 9.68 -20.67 -0.24
CA PHE A 98 10.29 -21.54 0.78
C PHE A 98 9.31 -22.01 1.85
N LEU A 99 8.28 -21.24 2.13
CA LEU A 99 7.29 -21.50 3.17
C LEU A 99 6.08 -22.29 2.66
N SER A 100 5.93 -22.37 1.35
CA SER A 100 4.76 -22.94 0.70
C SER A 100 4.65 -24.45 0.95
N ARG A 101 3.44 -24.88 1.26
CA ARG A 101 3.08 -26.30 1.46
C ARG A 101 2.09 -26.82 0.42
N GLU A 102 1.50 -25.94 -0.36
CA GLU A 102 0.47 -26.26 -1.36
C GLU A 102 0.87 -25.76 -2.75
N VAL A 103 0.96 -24.43 -2.93
CA VAL A 103 1.16 -23.80 -4.26
C VAL A 103 2.50 -24.22 -4.89
N PHE A 104 3.58 -24.25 -4.10
CA PHE A 104 4.93 -24.61 -4.56
C PHE A 104 5.43 -25.93 -3.93
N ALA A 105 4.52 -26.79 -3.45
CA ALA A 105 4.86 -28.07 -2.83
C ALA A 105 5.65 -29.02 -3.74
N PHE A 106 5.59 -28.80 -5.07
CA PHE A 106 6.34 -29.57 -6.06
C PHE A 106 7.84 -29.23 -6.09
N LEU A 107 8.27 -28.15 -5.44
CA LEU A 107 9.68 -27.80 -5.36
C LEU A 107 10.33 -28.50 -4.15
N PRO A 108 11.41 -29.30 -4.36
CA PRO A 108 12.06 -30.02 -3.27
C PRO A 108 13.00 -29.10 -2.47
N ILE A 109 12.43 -28.08 -1.82
CA ILE A 109 13.18 -27.13 -1.01
C ILE A 109 13.31 -27.64 0.41
N SER A 110 14.52 -27.97 0.84
CA SER A 110 14.84 -28.37 2.20
C SER A 110 15.80 -27.38 2.84
N GLY A 111 15.41 -26.86 4.03
CA GLY A 111 16.24 -25.93 4.81
C GLY A 111 15.90 -24.46 4.59
N GLY A 112 16.49 -23.59 5.41
CA GLY A 112 16.28 -22.13 5.32
C GLY A 112 14.92 -21.61 5.79
N ILE A 113 14.03 -22.45 6.35
CA ILE A 113 12.64 -22.10 6.74
C ILE A 113 12.62 -20.98 7.79
N ALA A 114 13.55 -20.99 8.75
CA ALA A 114 13.61 -19.94 9.78
C ALA A 114 13.94 -18.57 9.17
N LEU A 115 14.91 -18.52 8.26
CA LEU A 115 15.28 -17.29 7.53
C LEU A 115 14.13 -16.84 6.62
N ALA A 116 13.50 -17.78 5.89
CA ALA A 116 12.36 -17.47 5.03
C ALA A 116 11.19 -16.89 5.82
N ARG A 117 10.92 -17.41 7.02
CA ARG A 117 9.87 -16.88 7.91
C ARG A 117 10.17 -15.44 8.35
N SER A 118 11.39 -15.18 8.84
CA SER A 118 11.80 -13.85 9.25
C SER A 118 11.76 -12.86 8.08
N MET A 119 12.22 -13.28 6.90
CA MET A 119 12.18 -12.49 5.67
C MET A 119 10.74 -12.21 5.23
N HIS A 120 9.84 -13.20 5.33
CA HIS A 120 8.43 -13.04 4.98
C HIS A 120 7.73 -12.03 5.88
N VAL A 121 7.94 -12.11 7.19
CA VAL A 121 7.40 -11.14 8.16
C VAL A 121 7.95 -9.74 7.87
N PHE A 122 9.26 -9.61 7.76
CA PHE A 122 9.92 -8.32 7.48
C PHE A 122 9.42 -7.69 6.18
N CYS A 123 9.47 -8.43 5.08
CA CYS A 123 9.05 -7.92 3.77
C CYS A 123 7.55 -7.68 3.70
N GLY A 124 6.73 -8.49 4.37
CA GLY A 124 5.28 -8.31 4.43
C GLY A 124 4.89 -7.00 5.14
N PHE A 125 5.45 -6.75 6.33
CA PHE A 125 5.16 -5.52 7.07
C PHE A 125 5.75 -4.27 6.39
N TRP A 126 6.97 -4.33 5.85
CA TRP A 126 7.50 -3.25 5.03
C TRP A 126 6.71 -3.05 3.74
N GLY A 127 6.24 -4.13 3.12
CA GLY A 127 5.35 -4.08 1.97
C GLY A 127 4.06 -3.31 2.29
N PHE A 128 3.43 -3.59 3.42
CA PHE A 128 2.23 -2.88 3.89
C PHE A 128 2.50 -1.38 4.13
N VAL A 129 3.59 -1.04 4.82
CA VAL A 129 3.97 0.36 5.08
C VAL A 129 4.27 1.10 3.78
N LEU A 130 5.12 0.52 2.93
CA LEU A 130 5.56 1.15 1.67
C LEU A 130 4.42 1.29 0.66
N MET A 131 3.50 0.32 0.61
CA MET A 131 2.30 0.39 -0.23
C MET A 131 1.36 1.49 0.25
N SER A 132 1.19 1.65 1.55
CA SER A 132 0.38 2.73 2.12
C SER A 132 1.00 4.11 1.84
N LEU A 133 2.33 4.24 1.94
CA LEU A 133 3.06 5.45 1.54
C LEU A 133 2.93 5.72 0.03
N HIS A 134 3.05 4.68 -0.80
CA HIS A 134 2.87 4.77 -2.25
C HIS A 134 1.48 5.31 -2.59
N LEU A 135 0.43 4.77 -1.98
CA LEU A 135 -0.94 5.24 -2.14
C LEU A 135 -1.07 6.72 -1.76
N GLY A 136 -0.45 7.13 -0.64
CA GLY A 136 -0.45 8.51 -0.18
C GLY A 136 0.26 9.48 -1.12
N LEU A 137 1.37 9.07 -1.74
CA LEU A 137 2.08 9.88 -2.74
C LEU A 137 1.25 10.07 -4.03
N HIS A 138 0.34 9.14 -4.32
CA HIS A 138 -0.60 9.22 -5.44
C HIS A 138 -1.98 9.79 -5.07
N TRP A 139 -2.20 10.18 -3.79
CA TRP A 139 -3.50 10.62 -3.28
C TRP A 139 -4.08 11.81 -4.03
N ASN A 140 -3.27 12.75 -4.47
CA ASN A 140 -3.73 13.89 -5.29
C ASN A 140 -4.35 13.45 -6.62
N MET A 141 -3.84 12.37 -7.23
CA MET A 141 -4.40 11.80 -8.44
C MET A 141 -5.79 11.18 -8.15
N ILE A 142 -5.92 10.45 -7.05
CA ILE A 142 -7.20 9.84 -6.60
C ILE A 142 -8.23 10.93 -6.33
N LEU A 143 -7.87 11.98 -5.57
CA LEU A 143 -8.74 13.12 -5.32
C LEU A 143 -9.13 13.84 -6.62
N GLY A 144 -8.23 13.93 -7.60
CA GLY A 144 -8.52 14.48 -8.93
C GLY A 144 -9.59 13.66 -9.66
N MET A 145 -9.45 12.33 -9.66
CA MET A 145 -10.43 11.43 -10.26
C MET A 145 -11.80 11.53 -9.56
N MET A 146 -11.83 11.55 -8.24
CA MET A 146 -13.08 11.73 -7.48
C MET A 146 -13.77 13.05 -7.80
N ARG A 147 -13.03 14.13 -7.98
CA ARG A 147 -13.61 15.43 -8.39
C ARG A 147 -14.20 15.41 -9.79
N ASN A 148 -13.61 14.64 -10.70
CA ASN A 148 -14.12 14.51 -12.05
C ASN A 148 -15.47 13.73 -12.07
N VAL A 149 -15.64 12.78 -11.16
CA VAL A 149 -16.87 11.97 -11.05
C VAL A 149 -17.94 12.66 -10.19
N ALA A 150 -17.57 13.11 -8.99
CA ALA A 150 -18.53 13.63 -8.00
C ALA A 150 -18.63 15.17 -7.98
N GLY A 151 -17.81 15.85 -8.80
CA GLY A 151 -17.70 17.30 -8.78
C GLY A 151 -16.84 17.84 -7.63
N PRO A 152 -16.50 19.14 -7.67
CA PRO A 152 -15.68 19.77 -6.63
C PRO A 152 -16.48 20.00 -5.34
N VAL A 153 -15.87 19.76 -4.18
CA VAL A 153 -16.43 20.08 -2.87
C VAL A 153 -16.50 21.62 -2.72
N LYS A 154 -17.68 22.19 -2.88
CA LYS A 154 -17.91 23.67 -2.81
C LYS A 154 -18.00 24.17 -1.37
N SER A 155 -18.56 23.39 -0.45
CA SER A 155 -18.76 23.78 0.95
C SER A 155 -17.42 23.85 1.71
N LYS A 156 -17.16 24.99 2.35
CA LYS A 156 -16.01 25.18 3.24
C LYS A 156 -16.11 24.26 4.46
N VAL A 157 -17.30 24.12 5.03
CA VAL A 157 -17.58 23.25 6.18
C VAL A 157 -17.25 21.81 5.85
N LEU A 158 -17.77 21.27 4.72
CA LEU A 158 -17.52 19.90 4.30
C LEU A 158 -16.00 19.65 4.09
N ARG A 159 -15.29 20.62 3.49
CA ARG A 159 -13.83 20.53 3.32
C ARG A 159 -13.10 20.48 4.66
N THR A 160 -13.52 21.25 5.65
CA THR A 160 -12.94 21.25 6.99
C THR A 160 -13.24 19.94 7.70
N VAL A 161 -14.49 19.45 7.63
CA VAL A 161 -14.87 18.15 8.20
C VAL A 161 -14.03 17.01 7.59
N LEU A 162 -13.88 16.95 6.26
CA LEU A 162 -13.06 15.92 5.60
C LEU A 162 -11.59 15.97 6.05
N LYS A 163 -11.02 17.16 6.26
CA LYS A 163 -9.65 17.28 6.77
C LYS A 163 -9.54 16.85 8.22
N ALA A 164 -10.50 17.24 9.05
CA ALA A 164 -10.56 16.84 10.46
C ALA A 164 -10.74 15.32 10.61
N SER A 165 -11.62 14.72 9.82
CA SER A 165 -11.79 13.25 9.79
C SER A 165 -10.50 12.54 9.39
N GLY A 166 -9.79 13.04 8.36
CA GLY A 166 -8.49 12.50 7.98
C GLY A 166 -7.44 12.58 9.09
N ALA A 167 -7.40 13.68 9.85
CA ALA A 167 -6.52 13.85 10.99
C ALA A 167 -6.89 12.92 12.16
N LEU A 168 -8.18 12.72 12.43
CA LEU A 168 -8.66 11.78 13.45
C LEU A 168 -8.32 10.33 13.10
N ILE A 169 -8.51 9.94 11.84
CA ILE A 169 -8.12 8.61 11.35
C ILE A 169 -6.61 8.42 11.51
N ALA A 170 -5.81 9.43 11.17
CA ALA A 170 -4.35 9.36 11.32
C ALA A 170 -3.93 9.26 12.80
N ALA A 171 -4.57 9.98 13.70
CA ALA A 171 -4.31 9.91 15.15
C ALA A 171 -4.65 8.51 15.71
N TYR A 172 -5.81 7.97 15.34
CA TYR A 172 -6.20 6.60 15.72
C TYR A 172 -5.26 5.56 15.07
N GLY A 173 -4.85 5.79 13.83
CA GLY A 173 -3.88 4.94 13.13
C GLY A 173 -2.51 4.92 13.83
N LEU A 174 -2.05 6.04 14.41
CA LEU A 174 -0.83 6.08 15.21
C LEU A 174 -0.96 5.24 16.48
N TYR A 175 -2.07 5.38 17.20
CA TYR A 175 -2.37 4.54 18.34
C TYR A 175 -2.38 3.05 17.95
N ALA A 176 -3.08 2.69 16.87
CA ALA A 176 -3.16 1.32 16.37
C ALA A 176 -1.79 0.78 15.90
N PHE A 177 -0.95 1.61 15.30
CA PHE A 177 0.41 1.27 14.86
C PHE A 177 1.29 0.84 16.03
N ILE A 178 1.22 1.56 17.15
CA ILE A 178 1.96 1.24 18.38
C ILE A 178 1.34 0.02 19.07
N LYS A 179 0.01 0.01 19.25
CA LYS A 179 -0.74 -1.08 19.90
C LYS A 179 -0.52 -2.44 19.23
N ASN A 180 -0.54 -2.47 17.90
CA ASN A 180 -0.30 -3.71 17.12
C ASN A 180 1.19 -4.03 16.95
N GLN A 181 2.08 -3.36 17.66
CA GLN A 181 3.54 -3.63 17.65
C GLN A 181 4.16 -3.64 16.24
N ILE A 182 3.61 -2.87 15.30
CA ILE A 182 4.13 -2.81 13.92
C ILE A 182 5.64 -2.53 13.90
N PRO A 183 6.22 -1.63 14.73
CA PRO A 183 7.66 -1.42 14.78
C PRO A 183 8.45 -2.69 15.08
N SER A 184 7.94 -3.57 15.93
CA SER A 184 8.63 -4.83 16.29
C SER A 184 8.81 -5.76 15.10
N TYR A 185 7.85 -5.77 14.17
CA TYR A 185 7.93 -6.55 12.93
C TYR A 185 8.80 -5.87 11.87
N LEU A 186 8.77 -4.53 11.80
CA LEU A 186 9.61 -3.77 10.87
C LEU A 186 11.11 -3.89 11.19
N PHE A 187 11.47 -4.05 12.46
CA PHE A 187 12.86 -4.17 12.92
C PHE A 187 13.24 -5.59 13.35
N LEU A 188 12.39 -6.58 13.08
CA LEU A 188 12.60 -8.00 13.43
C LEU A 188 12.96 -8.22 14.92
N THR A 189 12.47 -7.39 15.83
CA THR A 189 12.59 -7.63 17.28
C THR A 189 11.65 -8.74 17.73
N SER A 190 10.64 -9.09 16.93
CA SER A 190 9.80 -10.29 17.07
C SER A 190 9.78 -11.05 15.75
N SER A 191 10.11 -12.35 15.80
CA SER A 191 10.07 -13.25 14.64
C SER A 191 8.68 -13.90 14.45
N PHE A 192 7.77 -13.68 15.38
CA PHE A 192 6.41 -14.22 15.35
C PHE A 192 5.41 -13.09 15.44
N VAL A 193 4.37 -13.18 14.60
CA VAL A 193 3.24 -12.27 14.68
C VAL A 193 2.29 -12.77 15.74
N PHE A 194 2.19 -12.04 16.86
CA PHE A 194 1.20 -12.34 17.90
C PHE A 194 -0.18 -11.91 17.43
N PHE A 195 -1.10 -12.82 17.42
CA PHE A 195 -2.49 -12.59 17.06
C PHE A 195 -3.40 -12.95 18.23
N ASP A 196 -4.27 -12.02 18.55
CA ASP A 196 -5.34 -12.25 19.52
C ASP A 196 -6.57 -12.80 18.80
N PHE A 197 -6.84 -14.10 18.99
CA PHE A 197 -7.97 -14.80 18.38
C PHE A 197 -9.32 -14.40 18.99
N GLU A 198 -9.33 -13.79 20.18
CA GLU A 198 -10.55 -13.29 20.81
C GLU A 198 -10.95 -11.91 20.23
N ARG A 199 -10.04 -11.30 19.51
CA ARG A 199 -10.26 -9.98 18.93
C ARG A 199 -11.26 -10.03 17.77
N PRO A 200 -12.33 -9.19 17.79
CA PRO A 200 -13.30 -9.13 16.71
C PRO A 200 -12.64 -8.73 15.38
N LEU A 201 -12.93 -9.47 14.30
CA LEU A 201 -12.46 -9.21 12.94
C LEU A 201 -12.65 -7.77 12.48
N PRO A 202 -13.84 -7.14 12.67
CA PRO A 202 -14.05 -5.76 12.27
C PRO A 202 -13.08 -4.79 12.93
N LEU A 203 -12.71 -5.04 14.20
CA LEU A 203 -11.75 -4.20 14.93
C LEU A 203 -10.35 -4.33 14.32
N PHE A 204 -9.91 -5.56 13.98
CA PHE A 204 -8.64 -5.79 13.29
C PHE A 204 -8.56 -4.97 12.00
N PHE A 205 -9.52 -5.12 11.10
CA PHE A 205 -9.52 -4.41 9.83
C PHE A 205 -9.64 -2.89 10.00
N THR A 206 -10.43 -2.43 10.98
CA THR A 206 -10.53 -0.99 11.28
C THR A 206 -9.18 -0.41 11.72
N GLU A 207 -8.42 -1.12 12.56
CA GLU A 207 -7.10 -0.68 13.01
C GLU A 207 -6.08 -0.69 11.86
N TYR A 208 -6.04 -1.75 11.03
CA TYR A 208 -5.12 -1.79 9.88
C TYR A 208 -5.48 -0.76 8.81
N LEU A 209 -6.77 -0.49 8.56
CA LEU A 209 -7.22 0.62 7.71
C LEU A 209 -6.81 1.98 8.30
N ALA A 210 -6.88 2.15 9.61
CA ALA A 210 -6.46 3.39 10.25
C ALA A 210 -4.94 3.58 10.18
N ILE A 211 -4.14 2.51 10.34
CA ILE A 211 -2.68 2.54 10.13
C ILE A 211 -2.36 2.92 8.68
N MET A 212 -3.04 2.31 7.70
CA MET A 212 -2.91 2.69 6.29
C MET A 212 -3.28 4.17 6.10
N GLY A 213 -4.38 4.64 6.71
CA GLY A 213 -4.81 6.03 6.69
C GLY A 213 -3.78 7.00 7.26
N LEU A 214 -3.11 6.65 8.37
CA LEU A 214 -1.98 7.41 8.91
C LEU A 214 -0.86 7.55 7.88
N LEU A 215 -0.42 6.46 7.29
CA LEU A 215 0.70 6.44 6.33
C LEU A 215 0.35 7.19 5.04
N VAL A 216 -0.89 7.05 4.56
CA VAL A 216 -1.41 7.84 3.43
C VAL A 216 -1.42 9.33 3.77
N PHE A 217 -1.87 9.70 4.97
CA PHE A 217 -1.89 11.08 5.44
C PHE A 217 -0.49 11.68 5.48
N LEU A 218 0.47 10.97 6.09
CA LEU A 218 1.87 11.41 6.17
C LEU A 218 2.50 11.59 4.77
N ALA A 219 2.31 10.61 3.89
CA ALA A 219 2.87 10.66 2.53
C ALA A 219 2.22 11.75 1.67
N HIS A 220 0.90 11.95 1.78
CA HIS A 220 0.18 12.99 1.05
C HIS A 220 0.64 14.41 1.47
N TYR A 221 0.61 14.69 2.78
CA TYR A 221 0.99 16.03 3.26
C TYR A 221 2.49 16.27 3.16
N GLY A 222 3.33 15.28 3.48
CA GLY A 222 4.78 15.34 3.30
C GLY A 222 5.17 15.54 1.84
N GLY A 223 4.57 14.80 0.92
CA GLY A 223 4.78 14.96 -0.52
C GLY A 223 4.38 16.35 -1.03
N ASN A 224 3.24 16.87 -0.57
CA ASN A 224 2.80 18.23 -0.90
C ASN A 224 3.76 19.29 -0.36
N MET A 225 4.31 19.11 0.85
CA MET A 225 5.30 19.99 1.45
C MET A 225 6.58 20.04 0.59
N VAL A 226 7.11 18.89 0.19
CA VAL A 226 8.28 18.79 -0.70
C VAL A 226 8.07 19.52 -2.03
N GLN A 227 6.86 19.44 -2.58
CA GLN A 227 6.53 20.17 -3.82
C GLN A 227 6.46 21.70 -3.62
N ARG A 228 5.95 22.16 -2.48
CA ARG A 228 5.82 23.60 -2.16
C ARG A 228 7.17 24.26 -1.90
N LEU A 229 8.06 23.62 -1.16
CA LEU A 229 9.40 24.12 -0.86
C LEU A 229 10.17 24.46 -2.14
N LYS A 230 10.04 23.63 -3.17
CA LYS A 230 10.68 23.88 -4.46
C LYS A 230 10.10 25.06 -5.22
N LYS A 231 8.79 25.31 -5.16
CA LYS A 231 8.19 26.47 -5.83
C LYS A 231 8.73 27.77 -5.24
N LYS A 232 8.97 27.81 -3.93
CA LYS A 232 9.49 28.98 -3.21
C LYS A 232 10.95 29.29 -3.59
N THR A 233 11.80 28.26 -3.77
CA THR A 233 13.22 28.45 -4.17
C THR A 233 13.38 28.85 -5.65
N ARG A 234 12.41 28.59 -6.51
CA ARG A 234 12.44 29.01 -7.92
C ARG A 234 11.79 30.36 -8.21
N GLY A 235 10.95 30.85 -7.33
CA GLY A 235 10.27 32.15 -7.48
C GLY A 235 10.95 33.30 -6.74
N GLY A 236 12.08 33.05 -6.07
CA GLY A 236 12.88 34.05 -5.34
C GLY A 236 14.26 34.32 -5.94
N SER A 237 14.46 33.94 -7.24
CA SER A 237 15.69 34.25 -8.00
C SER A 237 15.33 35.10 -9.23
#